data_2c599c3ac5e3454909ef35f6c13cb5d4
#
_entry.id   2c599c3ac5e3454909ef35f6c13cb5d4
#
_cell.length_a   1.000
_cell.length_b   1.000
_cell.length_c   1.000
_cell.angle_alpha   90.00
_cell.angle_beta   90.00
_cell.angle_gamma   90.00
#
_symmetry.space_group_name_H-M   'P 1'
#
loop_
_entity.id
_entity.type
_entity.pdbx_description
1 polymer ?
#
loop_
_entity_poly.entity_id
_entity_poly.type
_entity_poly.pdbx_seq_one_letter_code
_entity_poly.pdbx_strand_id
1 'polypeptide(L)'
;ANMIDESMPPALTDRLEIINLSGYAEFEKIKIGQQYLIPKQIQETGVGHIDFTEEAIKLIIQHTDEAGVRDLERQVHKILRIIALKIANGESYPRIIEPNIISQPDFLGSSALITEKVRKITPGVSIGLAWTEAGGCILYIETIMTKGTGQVSKTGGLGERLQDSIKVAQTLIRAIHKKIDFDEKLVHVHVPRFFNTDGPSAGLAIYIALESMCRKKPSREKLAMTGEINLERLVLGVGGIREKMLAAERAGIKEIILPKENEKDLEDVPKEIKD
;
A
#
# COMPACT_ATOMS: atom_id res chain seq x y z
N ALA A 1 17.55 -12.14 -8.27
CA ALA A 1 17.63 -11.32 -7.05
C ALA A 1 16.36 -10.51 -6.94
N ASN A 2 15.83 -10.33 -5.74
CA ASN A 2 14.57 -9.60 -5.53
C ASN A 2 14.77 -8.08 -5.58
N MET A 3 15.99 -7.61 -5.34
CA MET A 3 16.36 -6.19 -5.46
C MET A 3 17.87 -6.06 -5.75
N ILE A 4 18.21 -5.00 -6.45
CA ILE A 4 19.55 -4.46 -6.47
C ILE A 4 19.61 -3.51 -5.28
N ASP A 5 20.24 -3.92 -4.20
CA ASP A 5 20.39 -3.10 -3.01
C ASP A 5 21.76 -2.42 -2.96
N GLU A 6 21.93 -1.53 -1.99
CA GLU A 6 23.20 -0.80 -1.76
C GLU A 6 24.36 -1.74 -1.39
N SER A 7 24.12 -3.05 -1.14
CA SER A 7 25.13 -4.04 -0.87
C SER A 7 25.84 -4.55 -2.13
N MET A 8 25.28 -4.31 -3.31
CA MET A 8 25.94 -4.67 -4.59
C MET A 8 27.07 -3.70 -4.93
N PRO A 9 28.28 -4.21 -5.19
CA PRO A 9 29.37 -3.34 -5.62
C PRO A 9 29.02 -2.58 -6.90
N PRO A 10 29.25 -1.25 -6.97
CA PRO A 10 28.95 -0.45 -8.16
C PRO A 10 29.56 -1.01 -9.45
N ALA A 11 30.77 -1.54 -9.38
CA ALA A 11 31.47 -2.17 -10.51
C ALA A 11 30.79 -3.43 -11.06
N LEU A 12 29.92 -4.08 -10.26
CA LEU A 12 29.09 -5.19 -10.70
C LEU A 12 27.80 -4.66 -11.34
N THR A 13 27.16 -3.69 -10.70
CA THR A 13 25.92 -3.08 -11.18
C THR A 13 26.10 -2.45 -12.57
N ASP A 14 27.22 -1.79 -12.82
CA ASP A 14 27.56 -1.20 -14.13
C ASP A 14 27.70 -2.22 -15.27
N ARG A 15 27.85 -3.50 -14.96
CA ARG A 15 28.01 -4.60 -15.93
C ARG A 15 26.75 -5.45 -16.11
N LEU A 16 25.71 -5.15 -15.35
CA LEU A 16 24.44 -5.90 -15.39
C LEU A 16 23.42 -5.14 -16.23
N GLU A 17 22.71 -5.88 -17.05
CA GLU A 17 21.44 -5.41 -17.62
C GLU A 17 20.34 -5.62 -16.59
N ILE A 18 19.72 -4.52 -16.15
CA ILE A 18 18.70 -4.54 -15.11
C ILE A 18 17.32 -4.62 -15.77
N ILE A 19 16.65 -5.76 -15.61
CA ILE A 19 15.27 -5.94 -16.05
C ILE A 19 14.36 -5.83 -14.81
N ASN A 20 13.60 -4.76 -14.73
CA ASN A 20 12.65 -4.56 -13.64
C ASN A 20 11.35 -5.31 -13.94
N LEU A 21 10.95 -6.20 -13.05
CA LEU A 21 9.66 -6.87 -13.07
C LEU A 21 8.77 -6.22 -12.01
N SER A 22 7.73 -5.52 -12.45
CA SER A 22 6.75 -4.92 -11.57
C SER A 22 5.80 -5.98 -11.01
N GLY A 23 5.15 -5.67 -9.87
CA GLY A 23 4.11 -6.50 -9.30
C GLY A 23 2.87 -6.59 -10.18
N TYR A 24 2.02 -7.57 -9.89
CA TYR A 24 0.74 -7.77 -10.58
C TYR A 24 -0.38 -6.95 -9.94
N ALA A 25 -1.27 -6.41 -10.78
CA ALA A 25 -2.55 -5.85 -10.34
C ALA A 25 -3.50 -6.96 -9.85
N GLU A 26 -4.53 -6.60 -9.07
CA GLU A 26 -5.49 -7.58 -8.55
C GLU A 26 -6.15 -8.38 -9.68
N PHE A 27 -6.62 -7.70 -10.74
CA PHE A 27 -7.22 -8.38 -11.89
C PHE A 27 -6.27 -9.31 -12.64
N GLU A 28 -4.96 -8.98 -12.68
CA GLU A 28 -3.92 -9.85 -13.24
C GLU A 28 -3.71 -11.09 -12.36
N LYS A 29 -3.65 -10.90 -11.03
CA LYS A 29 -3.54 -12.01 -10.08
C LYS A 29 -4.73 -12.96 -10.16
N ILE A 30 -5.95 -12.41 -10.35
CA ILE A 30 -7.16 -13.22 -10.54
C ILE A 30 -7.02 -14.10 -11.79
N LYS A 31 -6.64 -13.52 -12.93
CA LYS A 31 -6.44 -14.27 -14.18
C LYS A 31 -5.36 -15.33 -14.05
N ILE A 32 -4.22 -14.97 -13.43
CA ILE A 32 -3.12 -15.92 -13.18
C ILE A 32 -3.61 -17.05 -12.27
N GLY A 33 -4.36 -16.72 -11.22
CA GLY A 33 -4.98 -17.70 -10.31
C GLY A 33 -5.87 -18.68 -11.05
N GLN A 34 -6.81 -18.18 -11.86
CA GLN A 34 -7.78 -18.97 -12.60
C GLN A 34 -7.13 -19.85 -13.68
N GLN A 35 -6.21 -19.26 -14.46
CA GLN A 35 -5.69 -19.93 -15.65
C GLN A 35 -4.50 -20.85 -15.40
N TYR A 36 -3.73 -20.58 -14.33
CA TYR A 36 -2.47 -21.30 -14.11
C TYR A 36 -2.35 -21.91 -12.71
N LEU A 37 -2.55 -21.11 -11.64
CA LEU A 37 -2.23 -21.60 -10.30
C LEU A 37 -3.22 -22.66 -9.81
N ILE A 38 -4.52 -22.40 -9.92
CA ILE A 38 -5.56 -23.32 -9.46
C ILE A 38 -5.50 -24.64 -10.23
N PRO A 39 -5.49 -24.66 -11.58
CA PRO A 39 -5.38 -25.94 -12.32
C PRO A 39 -4.13 -26.74 -11.96
N LYS A 40 -2.97 -26.06 -11.84
CA LYS A 40 -1.71 -26.69 -11.43
C LYS A 40 -1.84 -27.32 -10.04
N GLN A 41 -2.36 -26.58 -9.07
CA GLN A 41 -2.48 -27.06 -7.68
C GLN A 41 -3.51 -28.16 -7.52
N ILE A 42 -4.59 -28.18 -8.30
CA ILE A 42 -5.56 -29.28 -8.37
C ILE A 42 -4.87 -30.56 -8.88
N GLN A 43 -4.06 -30.43 -9.92
CA GLN A 43 -3.31 -31.58 -10.47
C GLN A 43 -2.31 -32.14 -9.46
N GLU A 44 -1.56 -31.25 -8.78
CA GLU A 44 -0.55 -31.64 -7.78
C GLU A 44 -1.16 -32.30 -6.54
N THR A 45 -2.34 -31.85 -6.09
CA THR A 45 -3.02 -32.38 -4.90
C THR A 45 -3.91 -33.59 -5.19
N GLY A 46 -4.30 -33.81 -6.44
CA GLY A 46 -5.13 -34.94 -6.84
C GLY A 46 -6.57 -34.94 -6.32
N VAL A 47 -7.10 -33.77 -5.91
CA VAL A 47 -8.44 -33.64 -5.30
C VAL A 47 -9.61 -33.78 -6.27
N GLY A 48 -9.33 -33.92 -7.58
CA GLY A 48 -10.35 -33.96 -8.62
C GLY A 48 -10.83 -32.55 -9.02
N HIS A 49 -12.06 -32.46 -9.55
CA HIS A 49 -12.60 -31.21 -10.04
C HIS A 49 -13.11 -30.34 -8.88
N ILE A 50 -12.45 -29.20 -8.70
CA ILE A 50 -12.79 -28.16 -7.72
C ILE A 50 -12.75 -26.81 -8.46
N ASP A 51 -13.82 -26.05 -8.36
CA ASP A 51 -13.95 -24.72 -8.94
C ASP A 51 -13.78 -23.62 -7.89
N PHE A 52 -13.24 -22.49 -8.29
CA PHE A 52 -13.13 -21.29 -7.45
C PHE A 52 -13.90 -20.15 -8.13
N THR A 53 -14.78 -19.49 -7.38
CA THR A 53 -15.41 -18.26 -7.88
C THR A 53 -14.40 -17.10 -7.92
N GLU A 54 -14.65 -16.11 -8.75
CA GLU A 54 -13.77 -14.93 -8.85
C GLU A 54 -13.69 -14.19 -7.52
N GLU A 55 -14.82 -14.07 -6.80
CA GLU A 55 -14.91 -13.47 -5.49
C GLU A 55 -14.10 -14.24 -4.44
N ALA A 56 -14.05 -15.57 -4.56
CA ALA A 56 -13.20 -16.40 -3.71
C ALA A 56 -11.73 -16.12 -3.96
N ILE A 57 -11.31 -16.03 -5.23
CA ILE A 57 -9.91 -15.68 -5.57
C ILE A 57 -9.55 -14.28 -5.08
N LYS A 58 -10.44 -13.30 -5.24
CA LYS A 58 -10.25 -11.96 -4.67
C LYS A 58 -10.04 -12.01 -3.16
N LEU A 59 -10.84 -12.80 -2.45
CA LEU A 59 -10.68 -12.95 -1.01
C LEU A 59 -9.35 -13.64 -0.65
N ILE A 60 -8.91 -14.65 -1.42
CA ILE A 60 -7.60 -15.29 -1.19
C ILE A 60 -6.47 -14.27 -1.41
N ILE A 61 -6.54 -13.43 -2.45
CA ILE A 61 -5.58 -12.37 -2.70
C ILE A 61 -5.50 -11.41 -1.51
N GLN A 62 -6.63 -11.10 -0.87
CA GLN A 62 -6.67 -10.26 0.34
C GLN A 62 -6.02 -10.92 1.57
N HIS A 63 -5.77 -12.23 1.56
CA HIS A 63 -4.98 -12.93 2.57
C HIS A 63 -3.48 -12.96 2.25
N THR A 64 -3.06 -12.31 1.15
CA THR A 64 -1.65 -12.23 0.71
C THR A 64 -1.16 -10.80 0.78
N ASP A 65 0.12 -10.63 1.18
CA ASP A 65 0.80 -9.33 1.17
C ASP A 65 2.07 -9.45 0.31
N GLU A 66 1.86 -9.45 -1.00
CA GLU A 66 2.95 -9.65 -1.96
C GLU A 66 2.71 -8.91 -3.28
N ALA A 67 3.78 -8.48 -3.93
CA ALA A 67 3.72 -7.93 -5.29
C ALA A 67 3.51 -9.04 -6.35
N GLY A 68 3.99 -10.25 -6.10
CA GLY A 68 3.88 -11.42 -6.97
C GLY A 68 2.64 -12.28 -6.71
N VAL A 69 2.78 -13.59 -6.96
CA VAL A 69 1.70 -14.58 -6.84
C VAL A 69 2.14 -15.86 -6.09
N ARG A 70 3.32 -15.83 -5.43
CA ARG A 70 3.84 -17.01 -4.72
C ARG A 70 3.02 -17.31 -3.46
N ASP A 71 2.62 -16.29 -2.73
CA ASP A 71 1.79 -16.46 -1.54
C ASP A 71 0.35 -16.85 -1.93
N LEU A 72 -0.18 -16.27 -3.02
CA LEU A 72 -1.45 -16.68 -3.60
C LEU A 72 -1.44 -18.20 -3.94
N GLU A 73 -0.40 -18.68 -4.61
CA GLU A 73 -0.22 -20.11 -4.89
C GLU A 73 -0.21 -20.94 -3.60
N ARG A 74 0.49 -20.47 -2.58
CA ARG A 74 0.59 -21.15 -1.27
C ARG A 74 -0.76 -21.21 -0.55
N GLN A 75 -1.57 -20.14 -0.60
CA GLN A 75 -2.90 -20.13 -0.01
C GLN A 75 -3.87 -21.05 -0.76
N VAL A 76 -3.83 -21.05 -2.10
CA VAL A 76 -4.60 -22.00 -2.92
C VAL A 76 -4.22 -23.45 -2.57
N HIS A 77 -2.92 -23.75 -2.49
CA HIS A 77 -2.43 -25.08 -2.10
C HIS A 77 -2.93 -25.48 -0.71
N LYS A 78 -2.92 -24.56 0.27
CA LYS A 78 -3.43 -24.80 1.62
C LYS A 78 -4.90 -25.20 1.59
N ILE A 79 -5.75 -24.49 0.84
CA ILE A 79 -7.18 -24.78 0.69
C ILE A 79 -7.38 -26.20 0.12
N LEU A 80 -6.68 -26.51 -0.97
CA LEU A 80 -6.80 -27.81 -1.64
C LEU A 80 -6.30 -28.97 -0.76
N ARG A 81 -5.27 -28.77 0.06
CA ARG A 81 -4.82 -29.76 1.05
C ARG A 81 -5.88 -30.05 2.12
N ILE A 82 -6.61 -29.05 2.57
CA ILE A 82 -7.72 -29.22 3.51
C ILE A 82 -8.82 -30.08 2.87
N ILE A 83 -9.13 -29.81 1.61
CA ILE A 83 -10.09 -30.62 0.85
C ILE A 83 -9.59 -32.05 0.68
N ALA A 84 -8.31 -32.25 0.33
CA ALA A 84 -7.70 -33.56 0.23
C ALA A 84 -7.81 -34.36 1.55
N LEU A 85 -7.61 -33.70 2.69
CA LEU A 85 -7.78 -34.31 4.00
C LEU A 85 -9.24 -34.73 4.24
N LYS A 86 -10.22 -33.89 3.92
CA LYS A 86 -11.65 -34.20 4.02
C LYS A 86 -12.02 -35.41 3.15
N ILE A 87 -11.49 -35.46 1.93
CA ILE A 87 -11.69 -36.64 1.03
C ILE A 87 -11.12 -37.88 1.65
N ALA A 88 -9.90 -37.85 2.19
CA ALA A 88 -9.24 -38.99 2.82
C ALA A 88 -9.99 -39.50 4.05
N ASN A 89 -10.64 -38.61 4.80
CA ASN A 89 -11.47 -38.93 5.96
C ASN A 89 -12.89 -39.36 5.60
N GLY A 90 -13.29 -39.33 4.32
CA GLY A 90 -14.67 -39.62 3.91
C GLY A 90 -15.68 -38.55 4.31
N GLU A 91 -15.20 -37.33 4.60
CA GLU A 91 -16.02 -36.19 4.95
C GLU A 91 -16.60 -35.49 3.70
N SER A 92 -17.72 -34.77 3.86
CA SER A 92 -18.23 -33.94 2.79
C SER A 92 -17.32 -32.70 2.58
N TYR A 93 -17.16 -32.31 1.33
CA TYR A 93 -16.33 -31.14 0.96
C TYR A 93 -17.02 -30.33 -0.15
N PRO A 94 -16.76 -29.02 -0.22
CA PRO A 94 -17.31 -28.17 -1.27
C PRO A 94 -16.61 -28.45 -2.61
N ARG A 95 -17.38 -28.54 -3.69
CA ARG A 95 -16.83 -28.60 -5.06
C ARG A 95 -16.66 -27.22 -5.68
N ILE A 96 -17.36 -26.23 -5.16
CA ILE A 96 -17.21 -24.84 -5.55
C ILE A 96 -16.75 -24.07 -4.32
N ILE A 97 -15.62 -23.41 -4.43
CA ILE A 97 -15.05 -22.59 -3.38
C ILE A 97 -15.57 -21.18 -3.55
N GLU A 98 -16.39 -20.77 -2.59
CA GLU A 98 -16.97 -19.43 -2.47
C GLU A 98 -16.34 -18.68 -1.29
N PRO A 99 -16.51 -17.35 -1.18
CA PRO A 99 -15.95 -16.54 -0.08
C PRO A 99 -16.32 -17.04 1.32
N ASN A 100 -17.54 -17.55 1.50
CA ASN A 100 -18.03 -18.11 2.76
C ASN A 100 -17.25 -19.35 3.21
N ILE A 101 -16.73 -20.16 2.28
CA ILE A 101 -15.90 -21.31 2.56
C ILE A 101 -14.51 -20.87 3.04
N ILE A 102 -13.91 -19.91 2.33
CA ILE A 102 -12.58 -19.37 2.64
C ILE A 102 -12.56 -18.74 4.04
N SER A 103 -13.63 -18.05 4.42
CA SER A 103 -13.77 -17.35 5.71
C SER A 103 -13.96 -18.30 6.89
N GLN A 104 -14.18 -19.60 6.67
CA GLN A 104 -14.30 -20.57 7.77
C GLN A 104 -12.94 -20.76 8.48
N PRO A 105 -12.95 -20.97 9.81
CA PRO A 105 -11.73 -21.16 10.59
C PRO A 105 -10.86 -22.33 10.10
N ASP A 106 -11.50 -23.37 9.58
CA ASP A 106 -10.82 -24.55 9.05
C ASP A 106 -10.02 -24.27 7.77
N PHE A 107 -10.36 -23.21 7.03
CA PHE A 107 -9.69 -22.79 5.79
C PHE A 107 -8.70 -21.66 6.05
N LEU A 108 -8.99 -20.46 5.58
CA LEU A 108 -8.10 -19.29 5.81
C LEU A 108 -8.57 -18.44 6.98
N GLY A 109 -9.85 -18.55 7.36
CA GLY A 109 -10.45 -17.75 8.39
C GLY A 109 -10.84 -16.34 7.89
N SER A 110 -11.18 -15.46 8.81
CA SER A 110 -11.36 -14.04 8.48
C SER A 110 -10.00 -13.43 8.08
N SER A 111 -9.95 -12.67 6.99
CA SER A 111 -8.73 -12.02 6.53
C SER A 111 -8.09 -11.21 7.68
N ALA A 112 -6.84 -11.56 8.02
CA ALA A 112 -6.06 -10.78 8.97
C ALA A 112 -5.54 -9.47 8.34
N LEU A 113 -5.48 -9.42 7.01
CA LEU A 113 -5.15 -8.20 6.29
C LEU A 113 -6.40 -7.32 6.28
N ILE A 114 -6.36 -6.31 7.10
CA ILE A 114 -7.37 -5.25 7.09
C ILE A 114 -7.29 -4.62 5.70
N THR A 115 -8.24 -4.97 4.84
CA THR A 115 -8.48 -4.20 3.61
C THR A 115 -8.73 -2.77 4.09
N GLU A 116 -7.78 -1.88 3.84
CA GLU A 116 -7.87 -0.51 4.30
C GLU A 116 -8.99 0.19 3.55
N LYS A 117 -10.21 0.01 4.06
CA LYS A 117 -11.31 0.89 3.63
C LYS A 117 -10.93 2.30 4.02
N VAL A 118 -11.03 3.19 3.05
CA VAL A 118 -10.77 4.61 3.29
C VAL A 118 -11.62 5.09 4.46
N ARG A 119 -10.94 5.55 5.52
CA ARG A 119 -11.57 6.14 6.71
C ARG A 119 -12.14 7.50 6.33
N LYS A 120 -13.12 7.95 7.09
CA LYS A 120 -13.57 9.35 7.00
C LYS A 120 -12.39 10.28 7.31
N ILE A 121 -12.12 11.20 6.39
CA ILE A 121 -11.04 12.17 6.53
C ILE A 121 -11.51 13.35 7.38
N THR A 122 -10.77 13.63 8.44
CA THR A 122 -10.99 14.76 9.34
C THR A 122 -9.87 15.80 9.19
N PRO A 123 -10.06 17.05 9.67
CA PRO A 123 -8.98 18.02 9.68
C PRO A 123 -7.73 17.47 10.39
N GLY A 124 -6.57 17.64 9.75
CA GLY A 124 -5.30 17.09 10.24
C GLY A 124 -4.97 15.70 9.70
N VAL A 125 -5.82 15.13 8.85
CA VAL A 125 -5.58 13.81 8.25
C VAL A 125 -5.44 13.94 6.73
N SER A 126 -4.48 13.22 6.16
CA SER A 126 -4.29 13.02 4.73
C SER A 126 -3.92 11.59 4.41
N ILE A 127 -4.01 11.21 3.14
CA ILE A 127 -3.61 9.88 2.65
C ILE A 127 -2.39 10.06 1.75
N GLY A 128 -1.28 9.47 2.17
CA GLY A 128 -0.08 9.31 1.36
C GLY A 128 -0.04 7.96 0.68
N LEU A 129 0.84 7.81 -0.30
CA LEU A 129 1.14 6.55 -0.98
C LEU A 129 2.61 6.21 -0.74
N ALA A 130 2.86 4.98 -0.33
CA ALA A 130 4.20 4.43 -0.15
C ALA A 130 4.41 3.19 -1.00
N TRP A 131 5.66 2.89 -1.25
CA TRP A 131 6.10 1.65 -1.87
C TRP A 131 6.93 0.84 -0.87
N THR A 132 6.70 -0.47 -0.86
CA THR A 132 7.43 -1.44 -0.06
C THR A 132 7.81 -2.64 -0.94
N GLU A 133 8.64 -3.53 -0.45
CA GLU A 133 8.99 -4.78 -1.15
C GLU A 133 7.75 -5.66 -1.44
N ALA A 134 6.73 -5.58 -0.61
CA ALA A 134 5.46 -6.27 -0.79
C ALA A 134 4.53 -5.59 -1.82
N GLY A 135 4.90 -4.40 -2.31
CA GLY A 135 4.13 -3.59 -3.25
C GLY A 135 3.79 -2.21 -2.69
N GLY A 136 2.83 -1.54 -3.31
CA GLY A 136 2.34 -0.25 -2.83
C GLY A 136 1.38 -0.39 -1.64
N CYS A 137 1.35 0.64 -0.79
CA CYS A 137 0.38 0.76 0.29
C CYS A 137 -0.08 2.21 0.49
N ILE A 138 -1.26 2.38 1.10
CA ILE A 138 -1.72 3.70 1.55
C ILE A 138 -1.18 3.97 2.95
N LEU A 139 -0.85 5.23 3.22
CA LEU A 139 -0.41 5.73 4.52
C LEU A 139 -1.34 6.82 5.00
N TYR A 140 -1.91 6.65 6.18
CA TYR A 140 -2.55 7.77 6.86
C TYR A 140 -1.50 8.62 7.54
N ILE A 141 -1.54 9.91 7.30
CA ILE A 141 -0.76 10.91 8.03
C ILE A 141 -1.74 11.63 8.93
N GLU A 142 -1.54 11.51 10.23
CA GLU A 142 -2.40 12.12 11.25
C GLU A 142 -1.64 13.22 11.96
N THR A 143 -2.24 14.40 12.08
CA THR A 143 -1.61 15.55 12.74
C THR A 143 -2.57 16.19 13.72
N ILE A 144 -2.02 16.61 14.85
CA ILE A 144 -2.77 17.35 15.85
C ILE A 144 -1.89 18.47 16.41
N MET A 145 -2.52 19.57 16.82
CA MET A 145 -1.86 20.69 17.44
C MET A 145 -2.49 20.97 18.81
N THR A 146 -1.66 21.04 19.84
CA THR A 146 -2.06 21.32 21.23
C THR A 146 -1.23 22.46 21.81
N LYS A 147 -1.52 22.89 23.02
CA LYS A 147 -0.61 23.79 23.76
C LYS A 147 0.70 23.07 24.01
N GLY A 148 1.81 23.81 23.90
CA GLY A 148 3.15 23.25 24.06
C GLY A 148 4.24 24.30 23.94
N THR A 149 5.46 23.88 23.64
CA THR A 149 6.67 24.69 23.66
C THR A 149 7.38 24.74 22.30
N GLY A 150 6.62 24.86 21.21
CA GLY A 150 7.16 24.96 19.85
C GLY A 150 7.69 23.63 19.29
N GLN A 151 7.56 22.54 20.01
CA GLN A 151 8.12 21.25 19.64
C GLN A 151 7.27 20.50 18.61
N VAL A 152 7.94 19.62 17.84
CA VAL A 152 7.29 18.63 17.00
C VAL A 152 7.52 17.23 17.57
N SER A 153 6.44 16.59 17.97
CA SER A 153 6.44 15.19 18.34
C SER A 153 6.18 14.34 17.10
N LYS A 154 6.85 13.21 17.02
CA LYS A 154 6.76 12.28 15.89
C LYS A 154 6.58 10.87 16.43
N THR A 155 5.60 10.13 15.89
CA THR A 155 5.38 8.72 16.24
C THR A 155 5.04 7.89 15.01
N GLY A 156 5.34 6.60 15.06
CA GLY A 156 5.25 5.65 13.97
C GLY A 156 6.63 5.15 13.55
N GLY A 157 6.70 4.22 12.64
CA GLY A 157 7.97 3.70 12.08
C GLY A 157 8.58 4.67 11.06
N LEU A 158 9.15 5.79 11.53
CA LEU A 158 9.62 6.89 10.68
C LEU A 158 11.13 6.80 10.46
N GLY A 159 11.56 6.45 9.26
CA GLY A 159 12.95 6.56 8.83
C GLY A 159 13.45 8.02 8.78
N GLU A 160 14.77 8.21 8.64
CA GLU A 160 15.39 9.53 8.69
C GLU A 160 14.88 10.48 7.60
N ARG A 161 14.77 10.01 6.35
CA ARG A 161 14.28 10.81 5.22
C ARG A 161 12.84 11.28 5.42
N LEU A 162 11.99 10.42 5.99
CA LEU A 162 10.61 10.80 6.31
C LEU A 162 10.55 11.83 7.44
N GLN A 163 11.44 11.71 8.43
CA GLN A 163 11.57 12.72 9.49
C GLN A 163 12.02 14.09 8.95
N ASP A 164 12.89 14.12 7.96
CA ASP A 164 13.31 15.36 7.30
C ASP A 164 12.16 15.97 6.50
N SER A 165 11.35 15.16 5.81
CA SER A 165 10.13 15.62 5.15
C SER A 165 9.15 16.30 6.14
N ILE A 166 9.03 15.77 7.37
CA ILE A 166 8.23 16.42 8.43
C ILE A 166 8.80 17.80 8.79
N LYS A 167 10.12 17.94 8.92
CA LYS A 167 10.77 19.23 9.23
C LYS A 167 10.54 20.24 8.12
N VAL A 168 10.71 19.83 6.84
CA VAL A 168 10.45 20.71 5.68
C VAL A 168 8.99 21.16 5.67
N ALA A 169 8.05 20.23 5.77
CA ALA A 169 6.62 20.54 5.78
C ALA A 169 6.25 21.50 6.94
N GLN A 170 6.78 21.27 8.13
CA GLN A 170 6.56 22.14 9.28
C GLN A 170 7.12 23.56 9.04
N THR A 171 8.32 23.67 8.48
CA THR A 171 8.92 24.96 8.16
C THR A 171 8.03 25.76 7.22
N LEU A 172 7.52 25.10 6.18
CA LEU A 172 6.60 25.72 5.23
C LEU A 172 5.29 26.19 5.88
N ILE A 173 4.72 25.37 6.74
CA ILE A 173 3.47 25.70 7.47
C ILE A 173 3.67 26.90 8.39
N ARG A 174 4.77 26.95 9.15
CA ARG A 174 5.12 28.10 9.99
C ARG A 174 5.27 29.38 9.15
N ALA A 175 5.92 29.30 7.99
CA ALA A 175 6.12 30.43 7.08
C ALA A 175 4.80 30.98 6.51
N ILE A 176 3.80 30.14 6.31
CA ILE A 176 2.50 30.53 5.72
C ILE A 176 1.52 31.02 6.78
N HIS A 177 1.39 30.28 7.88
CA HIS A 177 0.42 30.54 8.93
C HIS A 177 0.95 31.48 10.03
N LYS A 178 1.41 32.70 9.67
CA LYS A 178 2.01 33.69 10.58
C LYS A 178 1.10 34.14 11.73
N LYS A 179 -0.22 33.87 11.64
CA LYS A 179 -1.18 34.19 12.71
C LYS A 179 -1.24 33.13 13.81
N ILE A 180 -0.64 31.97 13.59
CA ILE A 180 -0.57 30.90 14.56
C ILE A 180 0.75 31.04 15.30
N ASP A 181 0.68 31.22 16.61
CA ASP A 181 1.87 31.17 17.46
C ASP A 181 2.29 29.72 17.67
N PHE A 182 3.17 29.23 16.81
CA PHE A 182 3.68 27.87 16.88
C PHE A 182 4.64 27.65 18.04
N ASP A 183 5.20 28.70 18.64
CA ASP A 183 6.13 28.56 19.76
C ASP A 183 5.41 28.19 21.05
N GLU A 184 4.12 28.48 21.12
CA GLU A 184 3.22 28.05 22.19
C GLU A 184 2.44 26.76 21.83
N LYS A 185 2.81 26.07 20.77
CA LYS A 185 2.12 24.84 20.33
C LYS A 185 3.07 23.65 20.28
N LEU A 186 2.52 22.49 20.60
CA LEU A 186 3.07 21.18 20.25
C LEU A 186 2.34 20.68 19.01
N VAL A 187 3.07 20.40 17.93
CA VAL A 187 2.54 19.73 16.77
C VAL A 187 2.95 18.26 16.83
N HIS A 188 1.99 17.35 16.78
CA HIS A 188 2.26 15.94 16.73
C HIS A 188 1.91 15.39 15.35
N VAL A 189 2.86 14.70 14.72
CA VAL A 189 2.70 13.98 13.46
C VAL A 189 2.79 12.49 13.76
N HIS A 190 1.74 11.76 13.41
CA HIS A 190 1.65 10.31 13.60
C HIS A 190 1.42 9.62 12.26
N VAL A 191 2.19 8.58 11.99
CA VAL A 191 2.00 7.67 10.85
C VAL A 191 1.70 6.29 11.41
N PRO A 192 0.39 5.94 11.53
CA PRO A 192 -0.02 4.69 12.16
C PRO A 192 0.27 3.54 11.20
N ARG A 193 1.44 2.91 11.33
CA ARG A 193 1.74 1.56 10.83
C ARG A 193 3.14 1.11 11.20
N PHE A 194 3.29 -0.21 11.31
CA PHE A 194 4.52 -0.89 11.71
C PHE A 194 5.53 -1.14 10.57
N PHE A 195 5.38 -0.47 9.42
CA PHE A 195 6.37 -0.61 8.36
C PHE A 195 7.45 0.43 8.53
N ASN A 196 8.71 0.00 8.46
CA ASN A 196 9.84 0.93 8.27
C ASN A 196 9.66 1.62 6.93
N THR A 197 8.90 2.71 6.93
CA THR A 197 8.76 3.58 5.76
C THR A 197 9.86 4.62 5.83
N ASP A 198 10.77 4.56 4.89
CA ASP A 198 11.77 5.61 4.72
C ASP A 198 11.73 6.13 3.28
N GLY A 199 11.62 7.42 3.15
CA GLY A 199 11.60 8.09 1.86
C GLY A 199 10.90 9.44 1.91
N PRO A 200 11.29 10.38 1.05
CA PRO A 200 10.74 11.73 1.03
C PRO A 200 9.35 11.79 0.37
N SER A 201 8.88 10.69 -0.24
CA SER A 201 7.69 10.66 -1.09
C SER A 201 6.36 10.94 -0.37
N ALA A 202 6.34 10.91 0.97
CA ALA A 202 5.18 11.31 1.76
C ALA A 202 5.17 12.80 2.14
N GLY A 203 6.18 13.58 1.71
CA GLY A 203 6.33 15.00 2.06
C GLY A 203 5.11 15.84 1.72
N LEU A 204 4.54 15.65 0.54
CA LEU A 204 3.31 16.35 0.13
C LEU A 204 2.13 15.96 1.05
N ALA A 205 1.96 14.71 1.38
CA ALA A 205 0.88 14.25 2.24
C ALA A 205 1.03 14.84 3.66
N ILE A 206 2.24 14.86 4.20
CA ILE A 206 2.53 15.47 5.50
C ILE A 206 2.19 16.96 5.48
N TYR A 207 2.61 17.67 4.43
CA TYR A 207 2.30 19.09 4.27
C TYR A 207 0.79 19.34 4.23
N ILE A 208 0.03 18.56 3.46
CA ILE A 208 -1.43 18.70 3.35
C ILE A 208 -2.13 18.33 4.68
N ALA A 209 -1.65 17.35 5.43
CA ALA A 209 -2.20 17.05 6.75
C ALA A 209 -2.02 18.25 7.71
N LEU A 210 -0.83 18.82 7.76
CA LEU A 210 -0.53 20.00 8.57
C LEU A 210 -1.35 21.22 8.13
N GLU A 211 -1.46 21.45 6.82
CA GLU A 211 -2.26 22.53 6.25
C GLU A 211 -3.74 22.39 6.59
N SER A 212 -4.29 21.17 6.43
CA SER A 212 -5.64 20.80 6.80
C SER A 212 -5.93 21.07 8.28
N MET A 213 -4.98 20.72 9.16
CA MET A 213 -5.04 20.98 10.59
C MET A 213 -5.10 22.48 10.89
N CYS A 214 -4.21 23.26 10.28
CA CYS A 214 -4.15 24.71 10.49
C CYS A 214 -5.42 25.42 10.00
N ARG A 215 -5.95 25.00 8.87
CA ARG A 215 -7.20 25.52 8.30
C ARG A 215 -8.46 24.98 8.96
N LYS A 216 -8.37 23.93 9.76
CA LYS A 216 -9.51 23.20 10.33
C LYS A 216 -10.49 22.71 9.25
N LYS A 217 -9.97 22.34 8.08
CA LYS A 217 -10.74 21.81 6.95
C LYS A 217 -10.15 20.50 6.50
N PRO A 218 -10.95 19.42 6.35
CA PRO A 218 -10.45 18.14 5.87
C PRO A 218 -9.98 18.25 4.41
N SER A 219 -9.05 17.38 4.02
CA SER A 219 -8.79 17.10 2.62
C SER A 219 -9.98 16.36 2.00
N ARG A 220 -10.01 16.23 0.66
CA ARG A 220 -11.10 15.48 0.01
C ARG A 220 -11.08 14.02 0.44
N GLU A 221 -12.25 13.43 0.55
CA GLU A 221 -12.39 11.99 0.73
C GLU A 221 -11.90 11.25 -0.52
N LYS A 222 -11.30 10.09 -0.32
CA LYS A 222 -10.77 9.24 -1.41
C LYS A 222 -9.72 9.92 -2.30
N LEU A 223 -9.05 10.94 -1.79
CA LEU A 223 -7.89 11.58 -2.40
C LEU A 223 -6.63 11.09 -1.70
N ALA A 224 -5.72 10.51 -2.46
CA ALA A 224 -4.37 10.19 -2.00
C ALA A 224 -3.32 11.02 -2.75
N MET A 225 -2.11 11.06 -2.23
CA MET A 225 -1.04 11.82 -2.85
C MET A 225 0.33 11.21 -2.60
N THR A 226 1.26 11.47 -3.49
CA THR A 226 2.68 11.19 -3.30
C THR A 226 3.49 12.31 -3.91
N GLY A 227 4.65 12.57 -3.36
CA GLY A 227 5.59 13.58 -3.83
C GLY A 227 6.50 14.04 -2.70
N GLU A 228 7.74 14.36 -3.04
CA GLU A 228 8.62 15.08 -2.16
C GLU A 228 8.27 16.56 -2.23
N ILE A 229 8.35 17.29 -1.12
CA ILE A 229 8.18 18.75 -1.09
C ILE A 229 9.46 19.40 -0.62
N ASN A 230 9.94 20.41 -1.37
CA ASN A 230 11.11 21.19 -1.00
C ASN A 230 10.71 22.53 -0.35
N LEU A 231 11.69 23.29 0.14
CA LEU A 231 11.47 24.60 0.76
C LEU A 231 10.97 25.68 -0.21
N GLU A 232 11.11 25.48 -1.51
CA GLU A 232 10.55 26.35 -2.56
C GLU A 232 9.07 26.04 -2.85
N ARG A 233 8.49 25.02 -2.17
CA ARG A 233 7.12 24.52 -2.36
C ARG A 233 6.90 23.80 -3.69
N LEU A 234 7.98 23.29 -4.29
CA LEU A 234 7.88 22.44 -5.46
C LEU A 234 7.62 21.00 -5.03
N VAL A 235 6.80 20.31 -5.80
CA VAL A 235 6.53 18.87 -5.62
C VAL A 235 7.42 18.13 -6.59
N LEU A 236 8.39 17.38 -6.06
CA LEU A 236 9.43 16.70 -6.81
C LEU A 236 9.03 15.23 -7.09
N GLY A 237 9.60 14.68 -8.17
CA GLY A 237 9.36 13.31 -8.62
C GLY A 237 9.77 12.25 -7.60
N VAL A 238 9.06 11.11 -7.62
CA VAL A 238 9.25 10.01 -6.69
C VAL A 238 9.17 8.68 -7.41
N GLY A 239 9.75 7.61 -6.84
CA GLY A 239 9.69 6.28 -7.42
C GLY A 239 8.41 5.51 -7.08
N GLY A 240 8.21 4.37 -7.77
CA GLY A 240 7.17 3.39 -7.49
C GLY A 240 5.75 3.88 -7.82
N ILE A 241 5.58 4.68 -8.86
CA ILE A 241 4.26 5.25 -9.23
C ILE A 241 3.25 4.15 -9.54
N ARG A 242 3.64 3.13 -10.32
CA ARG A 242 2.76 2.02 -10.66
C ARG A 242 2.23 1.31 -9.42
N GLU A 243 3.10 0.90 -8.51
CA GLU A 243 2.73 0.19 -7.29
C GLU A 243 1.87 1.04 -6.35
N LYS A 244 2.16 2.34 -6.28
CA LYS A 244 1.38 3.31 -5.51
C LYS A 244 -0.04 3.46 -6.06
N MET A 245 -0.20 3.52 -7.39
CA MET A 245 -1.51 3.61 -8.04
C MET A 245 -2.31 2.31 -7.88
N LEU A 246 -1.67 1.15 -8.00
CA LEU A 246 -2.30 -0.14 -7.71
C LEU A 246 -2.80 -0.24 -6.26
N ALA A 247 -2.03 0.29 -5.32
CA ALA A 247 -2.45 0.31 -3.91
C ALA A 247 -3.62 1.27 -3.66
N ALA A 248 -3.60 2.43 -4.31
CA ALA A 248 -4.68 3.41 -4.22
C ALA A 248 -6.00 2.84 -4.76
N GLU A 249 -5.95 2.16 -5.92
CA GLU A 249 -7.11 1.48 -6.51
C GLU A 249 -7.68 0.42 -5.57
N ARG A 250 -6.84 -0.49 -5.05
CA ARG A 250 -7.26 -1.51 -4.07
C ARG A 250 -7.91 -0.93 -2.82
N ALA A 251 -7.44 0.24 -2.36
CA ALA A 251 -8.01 0.95 -1.21
C ALA A 251 -9.30 1.72 -1.54
N GLY A 252 -9.71 1.77 -2.81
CA GLY A 252 -10.90 2.50 -3.26
C GLY A 252 -10.70 4.02 -3.33
N ILE A 253 -9.46 4.49 -3.45
CA ILE A 253 -9.11 5.87 -3.78
C ILE A 253 -9.64 6.21 -5.18
N LYS A 254 -10.07 7.44 -5.36
CA LYS A 254 -10.66 7.91 -6.62
C LYS A 254 -9.85 9.00 -7.30
N GLU A 255 -9.06 9.73 -6.54
CA GLU A 255 -8.22 10.80 -7.04
C GLU A 255 -6.81 10.65 -6.47
N ILE A 256 -5.78 10.86 -7.32
CA ILE A 256 -4.39 10.80 -6.89
C ILE A 256 -3.68 12.08 -7.36
N ILE A 257 -2.95 12.74 -6.45
CA ILE A 257 -2.05 13.83 -6.79
C ILE A 257 -0.65 13.25 -6.94
N LEU A 258 -0.07 13.44 -8.12
CA LEU A 258 1.28 13.02 -8.49
C LEU A 258 2.15 14.22 -8.87
N PRO A 259 3.48 14.17 -8.68
CA PRO A 259 4.39 15.15 -9.24
C PRO A 259 4.32 15.14 -10.77
N LYS A 260 4.42 16.34 -11.37
CA LYS A 260 4.44 16.46 -12.83
C LYS A 260 5.61 15.71 -13.49
N GLU A 261 6.72 15.61 -12.80
CA GLU A 261 7.91 14.88 -13.25
C GLU A 261 7.64 13.38 -13.48
N ASN A 262 6.63 12.83 -12.79
CA ASN A 262 6.23 11.43 -12.93
C ASN A 262 5.17 11.18 -14.03
N GLU A 263 4.87 12.16 -14.88
CA GLU A 263 3.88 11.98 -15.96
C GLU A 263 4.24 10.79 -16.88
N LYS A 264 5.54 10.60 -17.16
CA LYS A 264 6.03 9.49 -17.97
C LYS A 264 5.81 8.12 -17.33
N ASP A 265 5.91 8.04 -16.00
CA ASP A 265 5.74 6.79 -15.27
C ASP A 265 4.29 6.26 -15.36
N LEU A 266 3.35 7.12 -15.76
CA LEU A 266 1.97 6.70 -16.03
C LEU A 266 1.86 5.76 -17.25
N GLU A 267 2.84 5.73 -18.14
CA GLU A 267 2.82 4.80 -19.28
C GLU A 267 2.82 3.35 -18.81
N ASP A 268 3.51 3.05 -17.71
CA ASP A 268 3.62 1.72 -17.11
C ASP A 268 2.39 1.30 -16.28
N VAL A 269 1.44 2.21 -16.06
CA VAL A 269 0.22 1.93 -15.28
C VAL A 269 -0.86 1.37 -16.21
N PRO A 270 -1.55 0.27 -15.83
CA PRO A 270 -2.68 -0.27 -16.61
C PRO A 270 -3.75 0.78 -16.88
N LYS A 271 -4.37 0.72 -18.07
CA LYS A 271 -5.39 1.69 -18.48
C LYS A 271 -6.59 1.69 -17.55
N GLU A 272 -6.97 0.53 -17.07
CA GLU A 272 -8.10 0.29 -16.17
C GLU A 272 -7.96 1.03 -14.81
N ILE A 273 -6.75 1.50 -14.50
CA ILE A 273 -6.43 2.21 -13.24
C ILE A 273 -6.27 3.72 -13.46
N LYS A 274 -6.07 4.14 -14.71
CA LYS A 274 -5.89 5.57 -15.06
C LYS A 274 -7.22 6.32 -15.14
N ASP A 275 -8.32 5.63 -15.42
CA ASP A 275 -9.68 6.15 -15.60
C ASP A 275 -10.42 6.24 -14.24
#